data_a135b837aadaec04b9897a41b2151619
#
_entry.id   a135b837aadaec04b9897a41b2151619
#
_cell.length_a   1.000
_cell.length_b   1.000
_cell.length_c   1.000
_cell.angle_alpha   90.00
_cell.angle_beta   90.00
_cell.angle_gamma   90.00
#
_symmetry.space_group_name_H-M   'P 1'
#
loop_
_entity.id
_entity.type
_entity.pdbx_description
1 polymer ?
#
loop_
_entity_poly.entity_id
_entity_poly.type
_entity_poly.pdbx_seq_one_letter_code
_entity_poly.pdbx_strand_id
1 'polypeptide(L)'
;IQINDTGIDYPVLYHEGDSRSSQYYLYRDYRGNPDDWGSVFIDYRSTESTKSKNVIMHGHHMNDGTMFAGMLKYGRYSIDMDFYKKAPTITFNTPEENATYKIISVFKTNTLSSHGEFFNYMIGSFQNDKDFMNYVYNVRVRSMVNCPVDVNEDDSLITLSTCSYEYTDFRTVIVARKVRNGESAKVDVSQASANNNAVWPQVYYDRNGGTRPKVTDFCTAYEAGQIDWYSGDYDFKDQKVVEATTAPATTDAQGNTVKPTQQPTTAQPTTKAKVYVTVKFINYDGTQISEQKVEVGKSAKAPADPVKPSDDYYDYVFKGWQLDFSKVYSDMTIAPNFEPVLKQQATDAPAEE
;
A
#
# COMPACT_ATOMS: atom_id res chain seq x y z
N ILE A 1 7.56 -12.71 11.13
CA ILE A 1 7.88 -11.29 11.34
C ILE A 1 7.86 -10.96 12.82
N GLN A 2 8.83 -10.19 13.30
CA GLN A 2 8.93 -9.80 14.71
C GLN A 2 9.31 -8.32 14.84
N ILE A 3 8.65 -7.62 15.78
CA ILE A 3 9.00 -6.26 16.19
C ILE A 3 9.03 -6.22 17.71
N ASN A 4 10.17 -5.85 18.28
CA ASN A 4 10.37 -5.79 19.72
C ASN A 4 9.35 -4.87 20.43
N ASP A 5 8.93 -5.26 21.62
CA ASP A 5 8.01 -4.51 22.49
C ASP A 5 6.60 -4.22 21.90
N THR A 6 6.27 -4.74 20.71
CA THR A 6 4.95 -4.55 20.10
C THR A 6 3.97 -5.69 20.38
N GLY A 7 4.45 -6.90 20.65
CA GLY A 7 3.67 -8.14 20.62
C GLY A 7 3.55 -8.76 19.24
N ILE A 8 4.13 -8.14 18.20
CA ILE A 8 4.18 -8.69 16.85
C ILE A 8 5.28 -9.75 16.82
N ASP A 9 4.85 -11.01 16.73
CA ASP A 9 5.69 -12.20 16.52
C ASP A 9 4.83 -13.27 15.85
N TYR A 10 4.71 -13.17 14.50
CA TYR A 10 3.75 -13.94 13.73
C TYR A 10 4.40 -14.61 12.52
N PRO A 11 3.92 -15.82 12.15
CA PRO A 11 4.15 -16.35 10.81
C PRO A 11 3.49 -15.42 9.78
N VAL A 12 4.14 -15.26 8.63
CA VAL A 12 3.63 -14.47 7.51
C VAL A 12 3.27 -15.42 6.39
N LEU A 13 2.03 -15.34 5.94
CA LEU A 13 1.49 -16.22 4.93
C LEU A 13 1.57 -15.57 3.54
N TYR A 14 1.62 -16.40 2.52
CA TYR A 14 1.56 -15.97 1.13
C TYR A 14 0.66 -16.90 0.33
N HIS A 15 -0.19 -16.33 -0.50
CA HIS A 15 -1.03 -17.08 -1.44
C HIS A 15 -0.61 -16.72 -2.86
N GLU A 16 -0.09 -17.68 -3.59
CA GLU A 16 0.44 -17.47 -4.93
C GLU A 16 -0.66 -17.23 -5.96
N GLY A 17 -0.43 -16.29 -6.87
CA GLY A 17 -1.08 -16.25 -8.18
C GLY A 17 -2.43 -15.59 -8.29
N ASP A 18 -2.95 -14.90 -7.26
CA ASP A 18 -4.30 -14.33 -7.36
C ASP A 18 -4.43 -12.93 -6.73
N SER A 19 -5.00 -11.98 -7.49
CA SER A 19 -5.40 -10.66 -6.95
C SER A 19 -6.37 -10.77 -5.76
N ARG A 20 -7.09 -11.88 -5.63
CA ARG A 20 -7.90 -12.21 -4.45
C ARG A 20 -7.04 -12.45 -3.21
N SER A 21 -5.76 -12.77 -3.37
CA SER A 21 -4.83 -13.01 -2.26
C SER A 21 -4.64 -11.78 -1.38
N SER A 22 -4.93 -10.56 -1.88
CA SER A 22 -4.89 -9.34 -1.07
C SER A 22 -5.80 -9.36 0.15
N GLN A 23 -6.81 -10.23 0.16
CA GLN A 23 -7.76 -10.38 1.27
C GLN A 23 -8.00 -11.83 1.68
N TYR A 24 -7.34 -12.80 1.03
CA TYR A 24 -7.61 -14.21 1.30
C TYR A 24 -7.38 -14.55 2.77
N TYR A 25 -6.25 -14.15 3.36
CA TYR A 25 -5.90 -14.38 4.74
C TYR A 25 -6.42 -13.33 5.71
N LEU A 26 -7.08 -12.29 5.23
CA LEU A 26 -7.60 -11.23 6.11
C LEU A 26 -8.63 -11.77 7.10
N TYR A 27 -9.41 -12.79 6.70
CA TYR A 27 -10.43 -13.44 7.53
C TYR A 27 -10.26 -14.95 7.52
N ARG A 28 -9.02 -15.45 7.51
CA ARG A 28 -8.70 -16.88 7.56
C ARG A 28 -7.45 -17.14 8.38
N ASP A 29 -7.49 -18.27 9.09
CA ASP A 29 -6.32 -18.82 9.75
C ASP A 29 -5.27 -19.36 8.72
N TYR A 30 -4.14 -19.82 9.21
CA TYR A 30 -3.06 -20.38 8.38
C TYR A 30 -3.45 -21.69 7.64
N ARG A 31 -4.58 -22.32 8.02
CA ARG A 31 -5.12 -23.52 7.38
C ARG A 31 -6.19 -23.16 6.33
N GLY A 32 -6.53 -21.88 6.21
CA GLY A 32 -7.59 -21.40 5.31
C GLY A 32 -9.00 -21.46 5.87
N ASN A 33 -9.19 -21.80 7.14
CA ASN A 33 -10.50 -21.77 7.78
C ASN A 33 -10.90 -20.32 8.09
N PRO A 34 -12.21 -20.00 8.10
CA PRO A 34 -12.70 -18.70 8.54
C PRO A 34 -12.21 -18.36 9.96
N ASP A 35 -11.69 -17.18 10.14
CA ASP A 35 -11.16 -16.66 11.42
C ASP A 35 -11.21 -15.14 11.41
N ASP A 36 -11.86 -14.53 12.41
CA ASP A 36 -12.02 -13.07 12.50
C ASP A 36 -10.68 -12.34 12.82
N TRP A 37 -9.71 -13.02 13.43
CA TRP A 37 -8.35 -12.51 13.61
C TRP A 37 -7.56 -12.56 12.31
N GLY A 38 -7.91 -13.46 11.42
CA GLY A 38 -7.17 -13.70 10.19
C GLY A 38 -5.72 -14.08 10.44
N SER A 39 -4.89 -13.77 9.47
CA SER A 39 -3.44 -14.02 9.55
C SER A 39 -2.67 -12.82 9.03
N VAL A 40 -1.41 -12.66 9.44
CA VAL A 40 -0.49 -11.74 8.79
C VAL A 40 -0.08 -12.34 7.45
N PHE A 41 -0.13 -11.55 6.38
CA PHE A 41 0.12 -12.07 5.02
C PHE A 41 0.80 -11.05 4.10
N ILE A 42 1.47 -11.59 3.07
CA ILE A 42 2.10 -10.80 2.00
C ILE A 42 1.02 -10.44 0.96
N ASP A 43 0.97 -9.17 0.59
CA ASP A 43 0.11 -8.65 -0.47
C ASP A 43 0.53 -9.19 -1.84
N TYR A 44 -0.43 -9.52 -2.69
CA TYR A 44 -0.19 -10.04 -4.05
C TYR A 44 0.62 -9.10 -4.96
N ARG A 45 0.69 -7.81 -4.62
CA ARG A 45 1.51 -6.83 -5.35
C ARG A 45 3.01 -7.04 -5.14
N SER A 46 3.38 -7.82 -4.10
CA SER A 46 4.72 -8.34 -3.93
C SER A 46 4.88 -9.59 -4.81
N THR A 47 4.96 -9.38 -6.14
CA THR A 47 4.85 -10.42 -7.18
C THR A 47 5.93 -11.49 -7.11
N GLU A 48 7.07 -11.18 -6.50
CA GLU A 48 8.15 -12.12 -6.23
C GLU A 48 8.16 -12.61 -4.77
N SER A 49 7.00 -12.51 -4.09
CA SER A 49 6.84 -12.88 -2.68
C SER A 49 7.90 -12.19 -1.80
N THR A 50 8.68 -12.96 -1.05
CA THR A 50 9.75 -12.46 -0.16
C THR A 50 10.94 -11.81 -0.87
N LYS A 51 11.07 -11.99 -2.18
CA LYS A 51 12.14 -11.43 -3.03
C LYS A 51 11.77 -10.12 -3.71
N SER A 52 10.52 -9.66 -3.55
CA SER A 52 10.07 -8.40 -4.13
C SER A 52 10.91 -7.23 -3.61
N LYS A 53 11.10 -6.23 -4.45
CA LYS A 53 11.83 -4.99 -4.09
C LYS A 53 11.24 -4.31 -2.85
N ASN A 54 9.91 -4.43 -2.68
CA ASN A 54 9.18 -4.04 -1.48
C ASN A 54 8.17 -5.15 -1.12
N VAL A 55 8.37 -5.82 -0.01
CA VAL A 55 7.45 -6.86 0.49
C VAL A 55 6.39 -6.20 1.35
N ILE A 56 5.16 -6.17 0.85
CA ILE A 56 4.03 -5.53 1.52
C ILE A 56 3.30 -6.57 2.36
N MET A 57 3.05 -6.26 3.63
CA MET A 57 2.38 -7.14 4.56
C MET A 57 1.19 -6.47 5.22
N HIS A 58 0.12 -7.22 5.39
CA HIS A 58 -1.10 -6.80 6.07
C HIS A 58 -1.37 -7.65 7.30
N GLY A 59 -1.97 -7.03 8.30
CA GLY A 59 -2.49 -7.68 9.49
C GLY A 59 -3.57 -6.80 10.13
N HIS A 60 -4.54 -7.40 10.77
CA HIS A 60 -5.57 -6.67 11.49
C HIS A 60 -5.02 -5.82 12.64
N HIS A 61 -5.76 -4.79 13.00
CA HIS A 61 -5.66 -4.12 14.28
C HIS A 61 -6.77 -4.65 15.19
N MET A 62 -6.44 -5.59 16.05
CA MET A 62 -7.40 -6.16 17.00
C MET A 62 -7.47 -5.33 18.27
N ASN A 63 -8.68 -5.21 18.85
CA ASN A 63 -8.91 -4.42 20.07
C ASN A 63 -8.19 -4.98 21.31
N ASP A 64 -7.88 -6.27 21.31
CA ASP A 64 -7.11 -6.93 22.36
C ASP A 64 -5.59 -6.70 22.27
N GLY A 65 -5.15 -5.94 21.25
CA GLY A 65 -3.74 -5.61 21.03
C GLY A 65 -2.97 -6.63 20.19
N THR A 66 -3.63 -7.68 19.69
CA THR A 66 -3.00 -8.70 18.85
C THR A 66 -2.89 -8.27 17.40
N MET A 67 -2.33 -9.16 16.57
CA MET A 67 -2.03 -8.94 15.16
C MET A 67 -1.11 -7.73 14.98
N PHE A 68 -1.42 -6.80 14.08
CA PHE A 68 -0.63 -5.59 13.85
C PHE A 68 -1.03 -4.39 14.71
N ALA A 69 -1.90 -4.57 15.73
CA ALA A 69 -2.27 -3.50 16.66
C ALA A 69 -1.04 -2.87 17.35
N GLY A 70 0.00 -3.67 17.61
CA GLY A 70 1.27 -3.20 18.17
C GLY A 70 1.97 -2.11 17.39
N MET A 71 1.68 -1.95 16.08
CA MET A 71 2.21 -0.85 15.27
C MET A 71 1.75 0.54 15.75
N LEU A 72 0.60 0.62 16.43
CA LEU A 72 0.10 1.90 16.94
C LEU A 72 0.89 2.44 18.14
N LYS A 73 1.76 1.61 18.75
CA LYS A 73 2.71 2.06 19.77
C LYS A 73 3.71 3.09 19.27
N TYR A 74 3.98 3.13 17.95
CA TYR A 74 4.81 4.18 17.35
C TYR A 74 4.15 5.57 17.36
N GLY A 75 2.88 5.67 17.70
CA GLY A 75 2.15 6.92 17.85
C GLY A 75 0.88 7.01 17.01
N ARG A 76 0.05 8.01 17.33
CA ARG A 76 -1.22 8.27 16.63
C ARG A 76 -1.12 9.53 15.77
N TYR A 77 -1.24 10.72 16.37
CA TYR A 77 -1.13 12.01 15.67
C TYR A 77 0.30 12.57 15.62
N SER A 78 1.18 11.97 16.39
CA SER A 78 2.62 12.23 16.42
C SER A 78 3.35 10.95 16.75
N ILE A 79 4.64 10.91 16.45
CA ILE A 79 5.50 9.79 16.79
C ILE A 79 5.71 9.71 18.32
N ASP A 80 5.68 8.49 18.86
CA ASP A 80 6.24 8.20 20.18
C ASP A 80 7.74 7.95 20.02
N MET A 81 8.56 8.96 20.32
CA MET A 81 10.00 8.89 20.14
C MET A 81 10.67 7.91 21.09
N ASP A 82 10.14 7.74 22.31
CA ASP A 82 10.69 6.79 23.29
C ASP A 82 10.44 5.35 22.82
N PHE A 83 9.27 5.11 22.23
CA PHE A 83 8.96 3.81 21.64
C PHE A 83 9.81 3.55 20.39
N TYR A 84 9.89 4.53 19.46
CA TYR A 84 10.73 4.37 18.26
C TYR A 84 12.19 4.03 18.62
N LYS A 85 12.76 4.70 19.65
CA LYS A 85 14.14 4.43 20.07
C LYS A 85 14.35 3.02 20.65
N LYS A 86 13.30 2.41 21.21
CA LYS A 86 13.34 1.02 21.71
C LYS A 86 13.22 -0.01 20.59
N ALA A 87 12.41 0.27 19.57
CA ALA A 87 12.08 -0.66 18.50
C ALA A 87 12.31 -0.04 17.10
N PRO A 88 13.56 0.38 16.75
CA PRO A 88 13.85 1.02 15.47
C PRO A 88 14.03 0.02 14.32
N THR A 89 13.84 -1.27 14.57
CA THR A 89 14.10 -2.36 13.60
C THR A 89 12.99 -3.40 13.60
N ILE A 90 12.91 -4.11 12.49
CA ILE A 90 11.99 -5.23 12.27
C ILE A 90 12.82 -6.44 11.87
N THR A 91 12.53 -7.61 12.41
CA THR A 91 13.07 -8.89 11.97
C THR A 91 12.05 -9.57 11.06
N PHE A 92 12.48 -9.95 9.86
CA PHE A 92 11.68 -10.77 8.95
C PHE A 92 12.53 -11.89 8.40
N ASN A 93 12.22 -13.11 8.85
CA ASN A 93 12.93 -14.32 8.48
C ASN A 93 12.13 -15.11 7.45
N THR A 94 12.81 -15.65 6.47
CA THR A 94 12.27 -16.55 5.45
C THR A 94 13.02 -17.88 5.51
N PRO A 95 12.57 -18.93 4.81
CA PRO A 95 13.33 -20.17 4.71
C PRO A 95 14.75 -19.97 4.12
N GLU A 96 14.95 -18.93 3.33
CA GLU A 96 16.21 -18.64 2.63
C GLU A 96 17.17 -17.78 3.45
N GLU A 97 16.63 -16.89 4.32
CA GLU A 97 17.46 -15.94 5.06
C GLU A 97 16.83 -15.42 6.35
N ASN A 98 17.69 -15.05 7.29
CA ASN A 98 17.33 -14.24 8.45
C ASN A 98 17.72 -12.79 8.17
N ALA A 99 16.74 -11.88 8.17
CA ALA A 99 16.99 -10.50 7.82
C ALA A 99 16.46 -9.52 8.86
N THR A 100 17.23 -8.47 9.11
CA THR A 100 16.82 -7.30 9.89
C THR A 100 16.57 -6.13 8.96
N TYR A 101 15.55 -5.34 9.25
CA TYR A 101 15.16 -4.15 8.52
C TYR A 101 15.17 -2.95 9.47
N LYS A 102 15.77 -1.84 9.06
CA LYS A 102 15.77 -0.56 9.79
C LYS A 102 14.57 0.26 9.35
N ILE A 103 13.78 0.73 10.30
CA ILE A 103 12.59 1.56 10.01
C ILE A 103 13.06 2.88 9.42
N ILE A 104 12.55 3.20 8.22
CA ILE A 104 12.81 4.45 7.49
C ILE A 104 11.61 5.40 7.50
N SER A 105 10.41 4.88 7.80
CA SER A 105 9.20 5.71 7.83
C SER A 105 8.12 5.07 8.70
N VAL A 106 7.43 5.91 9.46
CA VAL A 106 6.17 5.58 10.16
C VAL A 106 5.18 6.68 9.83
N PHE A 107 4.09 6.35 9.16
CA PHE A 107 3.11 7.37 8.74
C PHE A 107 1.67 6.89 8.80
N LYS A 108 0.76 7.85 8.69
CA LYS A 108 -0.68 7.62 8.61
C LYS A 108 -1.19 7.99 7.23
N THR A 109 -2.13 7.21 6.73
CA THR A 109 -2.73 7.48 5.43
C THR A 109 -4.22 7.14 5.40
N ASN A 110 -4.95 7.79 4.49
CA ASN A 110 -6.36 7.54 4.22
C ASN A 110 -6.55 6.35 3.28
N THR A 111 -7.75 5.80 3.26
CA THR A 111 -8.23 4.89 2.22
C THR A 111 -9.48 5.44 1.53
N LEU A 112 -10.14 6.43 2.12
CA LEU A 112 -11.32 7.07 1.57
C LEU A 112 -10.93 8.27 0.70
N SER A 113 -11.49 8.37 -0.50
CA SER A 113 -11.29 9.51 -1.41
C SER A 113 -11.81 10.84 -0.82
N SER A 114 -12.83 10.79 0.04
CA SER A 114 -13.34 11.95 0.79
C SER A 114 -12.31 12.55 1.76
N HIS A 115 -11.26 11.82 2.09
CA HIS A 115 -10.16 12.27 2.95
C HIS A 115 -8.99 12.89 2.18
N GLY A 116 -9.14 13.05 0.86
CA GLY A 116 -8.13 13.55 -0.06
C GLY A 116 -7.47 12.45 -0.90
N GLU A 117 -6.53 12.86 -1.73
CA GLU A 117 -5.79 11.96 -2.61
C GLU A 117 -5.09 10.86 -1.80
N PHE A 118 -5.29 9.60 -2.23
CA PHE A 118 -4.63 8.44 -1.66
C PHE A 118 -3.19 8.34 -2.15
N PHE A 119 -2.25 8.27 -1.23
CA PHE A 119 -0.88 7.88 -1.56
C PHE A 119 -0.79 6.37 -1.67
N ASN A 120 -0.60 5.86 -2.88
CA ASN A 120 -0.42 4.42 -3.09
C ASN A 120 0.95 3.97 -2.57
N TYR A 121 0.98 3.47 -1.35
CA TYR A 121 2.17 2.86 -0.74
C TYR A 121 2.30 1.35 -1.05
N MET A 122 1.28 0.76 -1.66
CA MET A 122 1.22 -0.68 -1.95
C MET A 122 1.84 -1.00 -3.32
N ILE A 123 3.14 -0.68 -3.47
CA ILE A 123 3.93 -0.95 -4.68
C ILE A 123 5.02 -1.95 -4.32
N GLY A 124 4.94 -3.18 -4.85
CA GLY A 124 5.90 -4.27 -4.58
C GLY A 124 7.09 -4.31 -5.52
N SER A 125 6.92 -3.80 -6.76
CA SER A 125 7.96 -3.73 -7.79
C SER A 125 7.97 -2.37 -8.46
N PHE A 126 9.12 -1.97 -9.00
CA PHE A 126 9.34 -0.67 -9.62
C PHE A 126 9.92 -0.86 -11.02
N GLN A 127 9.62 0.07 -11.92
CA GLN A 127 10.07 -0.03 -13.32
C GLN A 127 11.56 0.30 -13.45
N ASN A 128 12.07 1.18 -12.60
CA ASN A 128 13.45 1.65 -12.58
C ASN A 128 13.79 2.27 -11.21
N ASP A 129 15.05 2.66 -11.03
CA ASP A 129 15.57 3.23 -9.79
C ASP A 129 14.95 4.59 -9.46
N LYS A 130 14.65 5.39 -10.47
CA LYS A 130 13.96 6.68 -10.29
C LYS A 130 12.58 6.50 -9.68
N ASP A 131 11.80 5.52 -10.16
CA ASP A 131 10.47 5.22 -9.60
C ASP A 131 10.58 4.70 -8.17
N PHE A 132 11.59 3.85 -7.90
CA PHE A 132 11.87 3.36 -6.54
C PHE A 132 12.24 4.50 -5.59
N MET A 133 13.19 5.36 -5.97
CA MET A 133 13.62 6.47 -5.13
C MET A 133 12.53 7.53 -4.94
N ASN A 134 11.68 7.72 -5.95
CA ASN A 134 10.50 8.58 -5.81
C ASN A 134 9.47 8.00 -4.82
N TYR A 135 9.28 6.68 -4.80
CA TYR A 135 8.49 6.01 -3.77
C TYR A 135 9.10 6.21 -2.37
N VAL A 136 10.42 5.98 -2.21
CA VAL A 136 11.14 6.19 -0.94
C VAL A 136 10.99 7.64 -0.46
N TYR A 137 11.18 8.63 -1.34
CA TYR A 137 10.97 10.03 -1.01
C TYR A 137 9.54 10.29 -0.51
N ASN A 138 8.56 9.74 -1.20
CA ASN A 138 7.15 9.90 -0.83
C ASN A 138 6.80 9.29 0.52
N VAL A 139 7.38 8.15 0.91
CA VAL A 139 7.16 7.58 2.26
C VAL A 139 7.92 8.37 3.32
N ARG A 140 9.10 8.93 3.00
CA ARG A 140 9.93 9.73 3.93
C ARG A 140 9.28 11.07 4.28
N VAL A 141 8.74 11.80 3.31
CA VAL A 141 8.08 13.09 3.58
C VAL A 141 6.78 12.95 4.38
N ARG A 142 6.18 11.76 4.40
CA ARG A 142 4.99 11.42 5.21
C ARG A 142 5.35 10.90 6.59
N SER A 143 6.60 10.53 6.82
CA SER A 143 7.04 9.94 8.07
C SER A 143 6.89 10.91 9.23
N MET A 144 6.29 10.46 10.33
CA MET A 144 6.22 11.21 11.58
C MET A 144 7.56 11.26 12.32
N VAL A 145 8.56 10.52 11.85
CA VAL A 145 9.91 10.47 12.43
C VAL A 145 10.97 10.72 11.36
N ASN A 146 11.94 11.57 11.64
CA ASN A 146 13.17 11.68 10.89
C ASN A 146 14.10 10.54 11.33
N CYS A 147 14.11 9.47 10.53
CA CYS A 147 14.90 8.28 10.81
C CYS A 147 16.34 8.47 10.31
N PRO A 148 17.37 8.21 11.13
CA PRO A 148 18.78 8.31 10.75
C PRO A 148 19.23 7.04 10.01
N VAL A 149 18.53 6.69 8.97
CA VAL A 149 18.79 5.52 8.12
C VAL A 149 18.87 6.00 6.67
N ASP A 150 19.99 5.77 6.05
CA ASP A 150 20.20 6.07 4.64
C ASP A 150 19.51 5.05 3.73
N VAL A 151 19.20 5.46 2.51
CA VAL A 151 18.59 4.60 1.47
C VAL A 151 19.21 4.93 0.12
N ASN A 152 19.39 3.92 -0.71
CA ASN A 152 19.76 4.06 -2.11
C ASN A 152 18.93 3.12 -3.01
N GLU A 153 19.17 3.21 -4.30
CA GLU A 153 18.45 2.47 -5.35
C GLU A 153 18.60 0.95 -5.29
N ASP A 154 19.66 0.44 -4.68
CA ASP A 154 19.92 -1.01 -4.54
C ASP A 154 19.15 -1.66 -3.39
N ASP A 155 18.65 -0.85 -2.47
CA ASP A 155 18.00 -1.35 -1.26
C ASP A 155 16.67 -2.07 -1.52
N SER A 156 16.33 -3.00 -0.63
CA SER A 156 15.03 -3.66 -0.58
C SER A 156 14.26 -3.24 0.66
N LEU A 157 12.95 -3.20 0.55
CA LEU A 157 12.05 -2.72 1.58
C LEU A 157 11.07 -3.79 2.05
N ILE A 158 10.56 -3.59 3.27
CA ILE A 158 9.28 -4.15 3.70
C ILE A 158 8.34 -3.01 4.08
N THR A 159 7.06 -3.20 3.80
CA THR A 159 5.98 -2.26 4.14
C THR A 159 4.92 -2.99 4.94
N LEU A 160 4.67 -2.57 6.17
CA LEU A 160 3.64 -3.11 7.03
C LEU A 160 2.44 -2.16 7.05
N SER A 161 1.23 -2.71 6.99
CA SER A 161 0.00 -1.92 6.99
C SER A 161 -1.06 -2.53 7.88
N THR A 162 -1.69 -1.69 8.69
CA THR A 162 -2.84 -2.07 9.53
C THR A 162 -3.85 -0.93 9.64
N CYS A 163 -5.07 -1.25 10.06
CA CYS A 163 -6.09 -0.25 10.34
C CYS A 163 -5.67 0.66 11.49
N SER A 164 -6.04 1.93 11.40
CA SER A 164 -5.92 2.89 12.48
C SER A 164 -7.11 3.85 12.48
N TYR A 165 -7.34 4.53 13.60
CA TYR A 165 -8.63 5.18 13.89
C TYR A 165 -8.47 6.66 14.26
N GLU A 166 -7.42 7.31 13.76
CA GLU A 166 -7.26 8.76 13.86
C GLU A 166 -8.39 9.48 13.12
N TYR A 167 -8.74 8.93 11.97
CA TYR A 167 -9.92 9.23 11.15
C TYR A 167 -10.50 7.92 10.63
N THR A 168 -11.72 7.93 10.15
CA THR A 168 -12.39 6.75 9.59
C THR A 168 -11.52 6.11 8.50
N ASP A 169 -11.35 4.80 8.56
CA ASP A 169 -10.62 4.00 7.56
C ASP A 169 -9.16 4.44 7.29
N PHE A 170 -8.52 4.98 8.29
CA PHE A 170 -7.08 5.26 8.23
C PHE A 170 -6.24 3.99 8.33
N ARG A 171 -4.99 4.12 7.92
CA ARG A 171 -3.97 3.08 8.06
C ARG A 171 -2.74 3.64 8.76
N THR A 172 -2.15 2.82 9.61
CA THR A 172 -0.76 2.99 10.06
C THR A 172 0.11 2.18 9.12
N VAL A 173 1.12 2.83 8.58
CA VAL A 173 2.09 2.20 7.67
C VAL A 173 3.49 2.39 8.24
N ILE A 174 4.26 1.29 8.28
CA ILE A 174 5.69 1.30 8.62
C ILE A 174 6.44 0.77 7.41
N VAL A 175 7.45 1.53 6.95
CA VAL A 175 8.35 1.10 5.89
C VAL A 175 9.76 0.96 6.48
N ALA A 176 10.40 -0.16 6.17
CA ALA A 176 11.74 -0.45 6.67
C ALA A 176 12.65 -0.96 5.54
N ARG A 177 13.92 -0.56 5.58
CA ARG A 177 14.98 -0.92 4.64
C ARG A 177 15.77 -2.12 5.18
N LYS A 178 16.00 -3.10 4.34
CA LYS A 178 16.83 -4.27 4.68
C LYS A 178 18.25 -3.84 5.05
N VAL A 179 18.80 -4.41 6.11
CA VAL A 179 20.21 -4.23 6.48
C VAL A 179 21.07 -4.81 5.36
N ARG A 180 22.01 -4.01 4.85
CA ARG A 180 22.91 -4.41 3.76
C ARG A 180 23.97 -5.41 4.26
N ASN A 181 24.56 -6.14 3.35
CA ASN A 181 25.65 -7.07 3.69
C ASN A 181 26.82 -6.31 4.33
N GLY A 182 27.26 -6.76 5.51
CA GLY A 182 28.33 -6.11 6.27
C GLY A 182 27.95 -4.85 7.05
N GLU A 183 26.71 -4.40 6.90
CA GLU A 183 26.18 -3.27 7.68
C GLU A 183 25.77 -3.73 9.09
N SER A 184 25.99 -2.90 10.10
CA SER A 184 25.45 -3.14 11.45
C SER A 184 23.94 -3.00 11.46
N ALA A 185 23.22 -3.94 12.07
CA ALA A 185 21.78 -3.85 12.28
C ALA A 185 21.38 -2.73 13.29
N LYS A 186 22.33 -2.18 14.03
CA LYS A 186 22.08 -1.11 15.01
C LYS A 186 21.73 0.19 14.30
N VAL A 187 20.68 0.88 14.78
CA VAL A 187 20.31 2.25 14.39
C VAL A 187 20.85 3.23 15.42
N ASP A 188 21.51 4.32 14.98
CA ASP A 188 21.90 5.40 15.90
C ASP A 188 20.68 6.29 16.20
N VAL A 189 19.85 5.80 17.11
CA VAL A 189 18.61 6.48 17.50
C VAL A 189 18.82 7.84 18.18
N SER A 190 20.07 8.21 18.52
CA SER A 190 20.39 9.54 19.08
C SER A 190 20.20 10.64 18.04
N GLN A 191 20.31 10.29 16.75
CA GLN A 191 20.11 11.19 15.62
C GLN A 191 18.64 11.27 15.15
N ALA A 192 17.77 10.42 15.70
CA ALA A 192 16.35 10.44 15.34
C ALA A 192 15.63 11.61 16.01
N SER A 193 14.68 12.21 15.31
CA SER A 193 13.83 13.28 15.84
C SER A 193 12.38 13.15 15.34
N ALA A 194 11.44 13.73 16.06
CA ALA A 194 10.07 13.84 15.59
C ALA A 194 10.02 14.74 14.34
N ASN A 195 9.29 14.31 13.32
CA ASN A 195 9.05 15.10 12.12
C ASN A 195 7.70 15.85 12.24
N ASN A 196 7.78 17.11 12.67
CA ASN A 196 6.61 17.97 12.79
C ASN A 196 6.08 18.49 11.43
N ASN A 197 6.84 18.24 10.34
CA ASN A 197 6.49 18.63 8.97
C ASN A 197 5.99 17.45 8.14
N ALA A 198 5.63 16.33 8.77
CA ALA A 198 5.09 15.16 8.07
C ALA A 198 3.88 15.54 7.22
N VAL A 199 3.84 15.06 5.98
CA VAL A 199 2.72 15.31 5.07
C VAL A 199 1.59 14.32 5.37
N TRP A 200 0.51 14.83 5.92
CA TRP A 200 -0.71 14.09 6.22
C TRP A 200 -1.69 14.07 5.03
N PRO A 201 -2.69 13.17 5.03
CA PRO A 201 -3.84 13.27 4.14
C PRO A 201 -4.60 14.59 4.31
N GLN A 202 -5.33 15.02 3.29
CA GLN A 202 -6.03 16.31 3.26
C GLN A 202 -6.96 16.51 4.46
N VAL A 203 -7.69 15.47 4.87
CA VAL A 203 -8.62 15.51 6.01
C VAL A 203 -7.96 15.99 7.33
N TYR A 204 -6.67 15.75 7.50
CA TYR A 204 -5.94 16.26 8.66
C TYR A 204 -5.92 17.79 8.68
N TYR A 205 -5.61 18.41 7.54
CA TYR A 205 -5.57 19.89 7.41
C TYR A 205 -6.97 20.50 7.45
N ASP A 206 -7.97 19.83 6.86
CA ASP A 206 -9.36 20.27 6.90
C ASP A 206 -9.91 20.36 8.33
N ARG A 207 -9.44 19.45 9.24
CA ARG A 207 -9.91 19.39 10.63
C ARG A 207 -9.05 20.17 11.63
N ASN A 208 -7.75 20.27 11.37
CA ASN A 208 -6.81 20.91 12.30
C ASN A 208 -6.31 22.28 11.81
N GLY A 209 -6.70 22.68 10.61
CA GLY A 209 -6.21 23.89 9.98
C GLY A 209 -4.86 23.72 9.30
N GLY A 210 -4.42 24.75 8.60
CA GLY A 210 -3.20 24.77 7.81
C GLY A 210 -3.42 24.36 6.35
N THR A 211 -2.35 24.33 5.59
CA THR A 211 -2.35 23.95 4.17
C THR A 211 -1.49 22.71 3.98
N ARG A 212 -2.01 21.72 3.28
CA ARG A 212 -1.26 20.51 2.95
C ARG A 212 -0.05 20.87 2.08
N PRO A 213 1.19 20.52 2.49
CA PRO A 213 2.37 20.77 1.68
C PRO A 213 2.28 20.06 0.32
N LYS A 214 2.73 20.75 -0.72
CA LYS A 214 2.90 20.12 -2.03
C LYS A 214 4.14 19.25 -2.01
N VAL A 215 3.98 17.97 -2.33
CA VAL A 215 5.09 17.03 -2.47
C VAL A 215 5.61 17.12 -3.91
N THR A 216 6.92 17.27 -4.06
CA THR A 216 7.62 17.22 -5.35
C THR A 216 8.01 15.77 -5.68
N ASP A 217 8.88 15.55 -6.63
CA ASP A 217 9.55 14.27 -6.88
C ASP A 217 10.93 14.22 -6.22
N PHE A 218 11.51 13.01 -6.15
CA PHE A 218 12.82 12.78 -5.53
C PHE A 218 13.93 13.63 -6.17
N CYS A 219 14.02 13.64 -7.51
CA CYS A 219 15.08 14.34 -8.20
C CYS A 219 15.04 15.85 -7.93
N THR A 220 13.83 16.45 -8.01
CA THR A 220 13.62 17.87 -7.69
C THR A 220 14.04 18.20 -6.26
N ALA A 221 13.67 17.37 -5.29
CA ALA A 221 14.02 17.58 -3.88
C ALA A 221 15.52 17.37 -3.61
N TYR A 222 16.14 16.39 -4.26
CA TYR A 222 17.58 16.11 -4.13
C TYR A 222 18.43 17.25 -4.70
N GLU A 223 18.12 17.71 -5.91
CA GLU A 223 18.82 18.84 -6.55
C GLU A 223 18.63 20.17 -5.78
N ALA A 224 17.53 20.29 -5.04
CA ALA A 224 17.29 21.42 -4.14
C ALA A 224 18.00 21.27 -2.77
N GLY A 225 18.76 20.19 -2.54
CA GLY A 225 19.48 19.93 -1.27
C GLY A 225 18.55 19.63 -0.08
N GLN A 226 17.36 19.13 -0.34
CA GLN A 226 16.34 18.83 0.70
C GLN A 226 16.42 17.39 1.22
N ILE A 227 17.31 16.55 0.65
CA ILE A 227 17.45 15.14 0.98
C ILE A 227 18.86 14.91 1.55
N ASP A 228 18.94 14.53 2.81
CA ASP A 228 20.16 14.26 3.57
C ASP A 228 20.41 12.76 3.86
N TRP A 229 19.43 11.92 3.53
CA TRP A 229 19.43 10.48 3.81
C TRP A 229 19.75 9.60 2.59
N TYR A 230 19.96 10.17 1.42
CA TYR A 230 20.30 9.41 0.23
C TYR A 230 21.79 9.08 0.18
N SER A 231 22.13 7.82 -0.13
CA SER A 231 23.50 7.30 -0.14
C SER A 231 23.92 6.66 -1.47
N GLY A 232 23.15 6.88 -2.54
CA GLY A 232 23.44 6.33 -3.87
C GLY A 232 24.21 7.30 -4.77
N ASP A 233 24.43 6.90 -6.03
CA ASP A 233 25.27 7.63 -6.99
C ASP A 233 24.49 8.65 -7.82
N TYR A 234 23.16 8.66 -7.77
CA TYR A 234 22.27 9.57 -8.51
C TYR A 234 22.48 9.51 -10.04
N ASP A 235 22.81 8.36 -10.57
CA ASP A 235 23.02 8.14 -12.01
C ASP A 235 21.73 7.88 -12.79
N PHE A 236 20.63 7.63 -12.08
CA PHE A 236 19.29 7.35 -12.66
C PHE A 236 18.49 8.61 -13.01
N LYS A 237 18.97 9.83 -12.75
CA LYS A 237 18.23 11.09 -12.97
C LYS A 237 17.66 11.23 -14.38
N ASP A 238 18.39 10.73 -15.38
CA ASP A 238 18.03 10.78 -16.78
C ASP A 238 17.25 9.53 -17.26
N GLN A 239 17.00 8.56 -16.37
CA GLN A 239 16.15 7.42 -16.70
C GLN A 239 14.76 7.93 -17.10
N LYS A 240 14.34 7.60 -18.31
CA LYS A 240 12.98 7.90 -18.75
C LYS A 240 12.02 6.99 -18.00
N VAL A 241 10.92 7.55 -17.51
CA VAL A 241 9.78 6.74 -17.10
C VAL A 241 9.37 5.92 -18.31
N VAL A 242 9.64 4.63 -18.30
CA VAL A 242 9.22 3.72 -19.35
C VAL A 242 7.72 3.51 -19.11
N GLU A 243 6.89 4.12 -19.93
CA GLU A 243 5.46 3.80 -19.95
C GLU A 243 5.35 2.28 -20.11
N ALA A 244 4.70 1.63 -19.15
CA ALA A 244 4.57 0.18 -19.12
C ALA A 244 3.99 -0.32 -20.45
N THR A 245 4.83 -0.96 -21.25
CA THR A 245 4.38 -1.72 -22.42
C THR A 245 3.80 -3.03 -21.92
N THR A 246 2.54 -3.01 -21.56
CA THR A 246 1.77 -4.22 -21.30
C THR A 246 1.31 -4.80 -22.63
N ALA A 247 2.10 -5.71 -23.18
CA ALA A 247 1.57 -6.78 -24.01
C ALA A 247 2.40 -8.04 -23.77
N PRO A 248 1.81 -9.13 -23.28
CA PRO A 248 2.45 -10.42 -23.37
C PRO A 248 2.65 -10.73 -24.87
N ALA A 249 3.83 -11.21 -25.23
CA ALA A 249 4.11 -11.69 -26.57
C ALA A 249 3.06 -12.74 -26.94
N THR A 250 2.25 -12.46 -27.96
CA THR A 250 1.35 -13.45 -28.56
C THR A 250 2.20 -14.42 -29.36
N THR A 251 2.26 -15.65 -28.88
CA THR A 251 2.72 -16.81 -29.68
C THR A 251 1.58 -17.23 -30.60
N ASP A 252 1.94 -17.49 -31.87
CA ASP A 252 1.00 -18.13 -32.80
C ASP A 252 0.68 -19.57 -32.39
N ALA A 253 -0.31 -20.18 -33.00
CA ALA A 253 -0.76 -21.54 -32.70
C ALA A 253 0.32 -22.63 -32.94
N GLN A 254 1.53 -22.28 -33.37
CA GLN A 254 2.69 -23.12 -33.63
C GLN A 254 3.88 -22.82 -32.68
N GLY A 255 3.76 -21.87 -31.76
CA GLY A 255 4.79 -21.62 -30.71
C GLY A 255 5.98 -20.74 -31.15
N ASN A 256 5.87 -19.96 -32.23
CA ASN A 256 6.94 -19.09 -32.72
C ASN A 256 6.72 -17.62 -32.34
N THR A 257 7.80 -16.96 -31.85
CA THR A 257 7.84 -15.53 -31.54
C THR A 257 7.93 -14.72 -32.85
N VAL A 258 6.96 -13.86 -33.13
CA VAL A 258 6.98 -12.97 -34.31
C VAL A 258 7.67 -11.65 -33.94
N LYS A 259 8.80 -11.35 -34.56
CA LYS A 259 9.55 -10.12 -34.45
C LYS A 259 9.04 -9.10 -35.48
N PRO A 260 8.69 -7.85 -35.11
CA PRO A 260 8.28 -6.85 -36.11
C PRO A 260 9.45 -6.35 -36.94
N THR A 261 9.27 -6.37 -38.27
CA THR A 261 10.20 -5.81 -39.26
C THR A 261 9.99 -4.30 -39.34
N GLN A 262 11.06 -3.52 -39.20
CA GLN A 262 11.03 -2.06 -39.36
C GLN A 262 11.06 -1.73 -40.89
N GLN A 263 10.16 -0.84 -41.29
CA GLN A 263 10.20 -0.15 -42.58
C GLN A 263 10.16 1.37 -42.33
N PRO A 264 11.01 2.18 -42.97
CA PRO A 264 11.08 3.61 -42.71
C PRO A 264 9.97 4.37 -43.42
N THR A 265 9.25 5.23 -42.71
CA THR A 265 8.31 6.15 -43.32
C THR A 265 8.46 7.57 -42.78
N THR A 266 8.40 8.47 -43.73
CA THR A 266 8.45 9.93 -43.67
C THR A 266 7.43 10.56 -42.72
N ALA A 267 7.85 11.67 -42.10
CA ALA A 267 7.12 12.44 -41.11
C ALA A 267 5.84 13.11 -41.64
N GLN A 268 4.76 12.92 -40.93
CA GLN A 268 3.55 13.76 -40.93
C GLN A 268 3.00 13.90 -39.51
N PRO A 269 2.39 15.04 -39.09
CA PRO A 269 2.11 15.30 -37.70
C PRO A 269 1.05 14.33 -37.13
N THR A 270 1.45 13.50 -36.18
CA THR A 270 0.61 12.48 -35.58
C THR A 270 -0.12 13.03 -34.37
N THR A 271 -1.44 13.00 -34.40
CA THR A 271 -2.31 12.95 -33.23
C THR A 271 -1.81 11.87 -32.28
N LYS A 272 -1.53 12.25 -31.00
CA LYS A 272 -1.12 11.29 -29.94
C LYS A 272 -2.11 10.14 -29.89
N ALA A 273 -1.60 8.91 -30.03
CA ALA A 273 -2.40 7.70 -29.85
C ALA A 273 -2.97 7.69 -28.41
N LYS A 274 -4.26 7.43 -28.26
CA LYS A 274 -4.92 7.31 -26.97
C LYS A 274 -4.56 5.97 -26.33
N VAL A 275 -4.08 6.02 -25.10
CA VAL A 275 -3.77 4.83 -24.29
C VAL A 275 -4.98 4.49 -23.44
N TYR A 276 -5.36 3.23 -23.36
CA TYR A 276 -6.50 2.74 -22.58
C TYR A 276 -6.04 1.73 -21.56
N VAL A 277 -6.70 1.74 -20.40
CA VAL A 277 -6.53 0.79 -19.30
C VAL A 277 -7.86 0.12 -19.00
N THR A 278 -7.81 -1.04 -18.36
CA THR A 278 -8.99 -1.84 -18.02
C THR A 278 -9.42 -1.55 -16.59
N VAL A 279 -10.68 -1.15 -16.40
CA VAL A 279 -11.28 -0.97 -15.08
C VAL A 279 -12.36 -2.02 -14.89
N LYS A 280 -12.21 -2.85 -13.84
CA LYS A 280 -13.16 -3.89 -13.44
C LYS A 280 -13.85 -3.46 -12.15
N PHE A 281 -15.17 -3.54 -12.12
CA PHE A 281 -15.96 -3.43 -10.90
C PHE A 281 -16.42 -4.81 -10.50
N ILE A 282 -16.18 -5.20 -9.26
CA ILE A 282 -16.55 -6.49 -8.69
C ILE A 282 -17.57 -6.32 -7.57
N ASN A 283 -18.31 -7.36 -7.26
CA ASN A 283 -19.25 -7.40 -6.14
C ASN A 283 -18.53 -7.80 -4.84
N TYR A 284 -19.25 -7.79 -3.71
CA TYR A 284 -18.75 -8.20 -2.38
C TYR A 284 -18.22 -9.64 -2.35
N ASP A 285 -18.71 -10.51 -3.22
CA ASP A 285 -18.33 -11.92 -3.36
C ASP A 285 -17.21 -12.15 -4.41
N GLY A 286 -16.69 -11.07 -5.01
CA GLY A 286 -15.66 -11.12 -6.05
C GLY A 286 -16.20 -11.34 -7.46
N THR A 287 -17.51 -11.51 -7.66
CA THR A 287 -18.09 -11.63 -9.00
C THR A 287 -17.96 -10.31 -9.76
N GLN A 288 -17.67 -10.39 -11.07
CA GLN A 288 -17.53 -9.20 -11.92
C GLN A 288 -18.90 -8.56 -12.20
N ILE A 289 -19.05 -7.28 -11.88
CA ILE A 289 -20.22 -6.45 -12.19
C ILE A 289 -20.07 -5.82 -13.57
N SER A 290 -18.91 -5.18 -13.82
CA SER A 290 -18.62 -4.54 -15.11
C SER A 290 -17.13 -4.51 -15.39
N GLU A 291 -16.80 -4.43 -16.69
CA GLU A 291 -15.44 -4.18 -17.19
C GLU A 291 -15.51 -3.12 -18.28
N GLN A 292 -14.61 -2.15 -18.25
CA GLN A 292 -14.56 -1.08 -19.24
C GLN A 292 -13.12 -0.68 -19.55
N LYS A 293 -12.88 -0.31 -20.81
CA LYS A 293 -11.63 0.32 -21.23
C LYS A 293 -11.75 1.82 -21.10
N VAL A 294 -10.86 2.42 -20.33
CA VAL A 294 -10.84 3.84 -20.00
C VAL A 294 -9.57 4.46 -20.56
N GLU A 295 -9.68 5.58 -21.25
CA GLU A 295 -8.52 6.36 -21.70
C GLU A 295 -7.74 6.85 -20.49
N VAL A 296 -6.42 6.68 -20.47
CA VAL A 296 -5.55 7.09 -19.35
C VAL A 296 -5.77 8.55 -18.98
N GLY A 297 -5.97 8.81 -17.69
CA GLY A 297 -6.28 10.13 -17.13
C GLY A 297 -7.76 10.54 -17.23
N LYS A 298 -8.64 9.65 -17.75
CA LYS A 298 -10.10 9.84 -17.75
C LYS A 298 -10.76 9.05 -16.62
N SER A 299 -12.02 9.38 -16.32
CA SER A 299 -12.81 8.65 -15.32
C SER A 299 -13.42 7.39 -15.89
N ALA A 300 -13.49 6.35 -15.07
CA ALA A 300 -14.38 5.22 -15.31
C ALA A 300 -15.84 5.58 -14.94
N LYS A 301 -16.80 4.81 -15.47
CA LYS A 301 -18.21 4.96 -15.14
C LYS A 301 -18.59 3.93 -14.08
N ALA A 302 -19.07 4.40 -12.91
CA ALA A 302 -19.58 3.50 -11.89
C ALA A 302 -20.78 2.67 -12.43
N PRO A 303 -20.83 1.37 -12.14
CA PRO A 303 -22.07 0.59 -12.33
C PRO A 303 -23.13 1.00 -11.29
N ALA A 304 -24.31 0.38 -11.35
CA ALA A 304 -25.30 0.53 -10.30
C ALA A 304 -24.76 0.04 -8.96
N ASP A 305 -25.24 0.65 -7.87
CA ASP A 305 -24.82 0.30 -6.52
C ASP A 305 -25.11 -1.17 -6.23
N PRO A 306 -24.11 -1.96 -5.83
CA PRO A 306 -24.32 -3.37 -5.52
C PRO A 306 -25.06 -3.53 -4.20
N VAL A 307 -25.74 -4.66 -4.07
CA VAL A 307 -26.45 -5.03 -2.83
C VAL A 307 -25.75 -6.22 -2.20
N LYS A 308 -25.36 -6.10 -0.94
CA LYS A 308 -24.89 -7.21 -0.12
C LYS A 308 -26.08 -7.73 0.71
N PRO A 309 -26.41 -9.02 0.64
CA PRO A 309 -27.47 -9.61 1.46
C PRO A 309 -27.20 -9.42 2.95
N SER A 310 -28.26 -9.21 3.71
CA SER A 310 -28.19 -9.23 5.17
C SER A 310 -27.81 -10.62 5.67
N ASP A 311 -27.10 -10.69 6.79
CA ASP A 311 -26.91 -11.93 7.57
C ASP A 311 -27.80 -11.92 8.83
N ASP A 312 -27.58 -12.85 9.75
CA ASP A 312 -28.42 -12.99 10.96
C ASP A 312 -28.32 -11.77 11.90
N TYR A 313 -27.24 -11.00 11.84
CA TYR A 313 -26.93 -9.92 12.77
C TYR A 313 -26.94 -8.54 12.12
N TYR A 314 -26.63 -8.44 10.81
CA TYR A 314 -26.37 -7.17 10.14
C TYR A 314 -27.15 -7.02 8.84
N ASP A 315 -27.63 -5.81 8.60
CA ASP A 315 -27.92 -5.28 7.28
C ASP A 315 -26.66 -4.57 6.75
N TYR A 316 -26.48 -4.54 5.43
CA TYR A 316 -25.30 -3.94 4.82
C TYR A 316 -25.68 -2.77 3.91
N VAL A 317 -25.18 -1.58 4.22
CA VAL A 317 -25.43 -0.36 3.44
C VAL A 317 -24.22 -0.06 2.56
N PHE A 318 -24.44 0.04 1.25
CA PHE A 318 -23.39 0.46 0.30
C PHE A 318 -22.95 1.89 0.59
N LYS A 319 -21.65 2.11 0.74
CA LYS A 319 -21.02 3.40 1.05
C LYS A 319 -20.12 3.93 -0.07
N GLY A 320 -20.16 3.31 -1.23
CA GLY A 320 -19.34 3.69 -2.38
C GLY A 320 -18.33 2.61 -2.75
N TRP A 321 -17.46 2.95 -3.67
CA TRP A 321 -16.43 2.08 -4.22
C TRP A 321 -15.10 2.31 -3.51
N GLN A 322 -14.30 1.24 -3.34
CA GLN A 322 -13.06 1.28 -2.53
C GLN A 322 -11.95 2.13 -3.13
N LEU A 323 -11.93 2.31 -4.44
CA LEU A 323 -10.88 3.06 -5.13
C LEU A 323 -11.47 4.26 -5.86
N ASP A 324 -10.71 5.35 -5.97
CA ASP A 324 -11.03 6.46 -6.84
C ASP A 324 -10.79 6.10 -8.31
N PHE A 325 -11.81 6.26 -9.13
CA PHE A 325 -11.78 6.03 -10.57
C PHE A 325 -12.10 7.30 -11.38
N SER A 326 -12.01 8.45 -10.75
CA SER A 326 -12.20 9.76 -11.41
C SER A 326 -11.09 10.08 -12.41
N LYS A 327 -9.90 9.50 -12.21
CA LYS A 327 -8.76 9.54 -13.14
C LYS A 327 -8.00 8.22 -13.08
N VAL A 328 -8.13 7.43 -14.12
CA VAL A 328 -7.53 6.09 -14.18
C VAL A 328 -6.23 6.13 -14.95
N TYR A 329 -5.15 5.63 -14.36
CA TYR A 329 -3.80 5.63 -14.97
C TYR A 329 -3.24 4.22 -15.20
N SER A 330 -3.84 3.19 -14.61
CA SER A 330 -3.44 1.78 -14.77
C SER A 330 -4.66 0.89 -14.70
N ASP A 331 -4.51 -0.37 -15.07
CA ASP A 331 -5.55 -1.38 -14.85
C ASP A 331 -5.90 -1.44 -13.36
N MET A 332 -7.20 -1.55 -13.06
CA MET A 332 -7.66 -1.59 -11.67
C MET A 332 -8.90 -2.46 -11.51
N THR A 333 -9.00 -3.10 -10.35
CA THR A 333 -10.19 -3.83 -9.90
C THR A 333 -10.74 -3.12 -8.68
N ILE A 334 -12.02 -2.73 -8.73
CA ILE A 334 -12.69 -1.90 -7.75
C ILE A 334 -13.79 -2.71 -7.08
N ALA A 335 -13.68 -2.89 -5.76
CA ALA A 335 -14.68 -3.55 -4.93
C ALA A 335 -15.60 -2.53 -4.24
N PRO A 336 -16.83 -2.91 -3.86
CA PRO A 336 -17.72 -2.06 -3.10
C PRO A 336 -17.30 -1.98 -1.62
N ASN A 337 -17.64 -0.86 -0.99
CA ASN A 337 -17.54 -0.69 0.46
C ASN A 337 -18.94 -0.77 1.08
N PHE A 338 -19.13 -1.65 2.08
CA PHE A 338 -20.37 -1.82 2.81
C PHE A 338 -20.18 -1.52 4.29
N GLU A 339 -21.11 -0.77 4.86
CA GLU A 339 -21.20 -0.54 6.30
C GLU A 339 -22.18 -1.54 6.91
N PRO A 340 -21.78 -2.35 7.89
CA PRO A 340 -22.71 -3.22 8.62
C PRO A 340 -23.56 -2.39 9.59
N VAL A 341 -24.87 -2.58 9.55
CA VAL A 341 -25.86 -1.99 10.46
C VAL A 341 -26.48 -3.09 11.28
N LEU A 342 -26.34 -3.03 12.58
CA LEU A 342 -26.86 -4.06 13.50
C LEU A 342 -28.40 -4.12 13.39
N LYS A 343 -28.96 -5.31 13.18
CA LYS A 343 -30.40 -5.53 13.24
C LYS A 343 -30.91 -5.31 14.67
N GLN A 344 -31.97 -4.54 14.82
CA GLN A 344 -32.64 -4.45 16.10
C GLN A 344 -33.27 -5.82 16.41
N GLN A 345 -32.83 -6.47 17.49
CA GLN A 345 -33.54 -7.62 18.03
C GLN A 345 -34.92 -7.14 18.50
N ALA A 346 -35.96 -7.77 17.98
CA ALA A 346 -37.30 -7.59 18.54
C ALA A 346 -37.24 -8.03 20.00
N THR A 347 -37.39 -7.09 20.92
CA THR A 347 -37.62 -7.43 22.32
C THR A 347 -38.99 -8.03 22.43
N ASP A 348 -39.10 -9.36 22.53
CA ASP A 348 -40.30 -10.01 23.01
C ASP A 348 -40.52 -9.51 24.45
N ALA A 349 -41.48 -8.61 24.61
CA ALA A 349 -42.00 -8.27 25.91
C ALA A 349 -42.73 -9.51 26.44
N PRO A 350 -42.44 -9.96 27.71
CA PRO A 350 -43.23 -11.02 28.30
C PRO A 350 -44.67 -10.51 28.47
N ALA A 351 -45.63 -11.32 28.01
CA ALA A 351 -47.04 -11.10 28.30
C ALA A 351 -47.21 -11.19 29.85
N GLU A 352 -47.70 -10.12 30.45
CA GLU A 352 -48.21 -10.15 31.80
C GLU A 352 -49.48 -11.02 31.86
N GLU A 353 -49.42 -12.09 32.64
CA GLU A 353 -50.60 -12.72 33.26
C GLU A 353 -50.77 -12.20 34.72
#